data_aa000a3d867e78f4ad8d08dc254c619a
#
_entry.id   aa000a3d867e78f4ad8d08dc254c619a
#
_cell.length_a   1.000
_cell.length_b   1.000
_cell.length_c   1.000
_cell.angle_alpha   90.00
_cell.angle_beta   90.00
_cell.angle_gamma   90.00
#
_symmetry.space_group_name_H-M   'P 1'
#
loop_
_entity.id
_entity.type
_entity.pdbx_description
1 polymer ?
#
loop_
_entity_poly.entity_id
_entity_poly.type
_entity_poly.pdbx_seq_one_letter_code
_entity_poly.pdbx_strand_id
1 'polypeptide(L)'
;MNKSDLVDEVSKVLKTKKDAQMAVDCVLSSIIKTLEKGGSVSLVGFGTFKVTERKARKGRNPQTGEEINIAASKVPKFVSGKALKEAVK
;
A
#
# COMPACT_ATOMS: atom_id res chain seq x y z
N MET A 1 -6.10 9.57 11.26
CA MET A 1 -4.68 9.30 11.57
C MET A 1 -3.83 9.48 10.33
N ASN A 2 -2.73 10.18 10.46
CA ASN A 2 -1.75 10.31 9.39
C ASN A 2 -0.41 9.72 9.84
N LYS A 3 0.63 9.86 9.02
CA LYS A 3 1.96 9.32 9.34
C LYS A 3 2.52 9.92 10.64
N SER A 4 2.32 11.21 10.85
CA SER A 4 2.78 11.89 12.06
C SER A 4 2.13 11.31 13.32
N ASP A 5 0.84 11.05 13.26
CA ASP A 5 0.10 10.44 14.36
C ASP A 5 0.61 9.02 14.65
N LEU A 6 0.93 8.28 13.59
CA LEU A 6 1.47 6.94 13.72
C LEU A 6 2.86 6.97 14.38
N VAL A 7 3.70 7.94 14.01
CA VAL A 7 5.02 8.12 14.64
C VAL A 7 4.85 8.42 16.13
N ASP A 8 3.88 9.24 16.50
CA ASP A 8 3.62 9.55 17.91
C ASP A 8 3.22 8.30 18.70
N GLU A 9 2.39 7.44 18.11
CA GLU A 9 2.01 6.17 18.75
C GLU A 9 3.21 5.24 18.95
N VAL A 10 4.07 5.13 17.93
CA VAL A 10 5.26 4.30 17.99
C VAL A 10 6.26 4.86 19.00
N SER A 11 6.33 6.18 19.16
CA SER A 11 7.25 6.83 20.11
C SER A 11 6.94 6.48 21.57
N LYS A 12 5.72 6.11 21.86
CA LYS A 12 5.33 5.65 23.21
C LYS A 12 6.04 4.35 23.58
N VAL A 13 6.38 3.55 22.59
CA VAL A 13 7.08 2.27 22.78
C VAL A 13 8.59 2.43 22.71
N LEU A 14 9.09 3.27 21.79
CA LEU A 14 10.50 3.41 21.48
C LEU A 14 11.21 4.54 22.26
N LYS A 15 10.51 5.23 23.11
CA LYS A 15 11.02 6.31 23.99
C LYS A 15 11.43 7.60 23.28
N THR A 16 11.95 7.55 22.05
CA THR A 16 12.34 8.75 21.32
C THR A 16 11.54 8.90 20.04
N LYS A 17 11.22 10.16 19.70
CA LYS A 17 10.48 10.45 18.48
C LYS A 17 11.31 10.16 17.23
N LYS A 18 12.62 10.40 17.31
CA LYS A 18 13.54 10.13 16.21
C LYS A 18 13.55 8.64 15.84
N ASP A 19 13.69 7.78 16.84
CA ASP A 19 13.67 6.32 16.62
C ASP A 19 12.33 5.85 16.10
N ALA A 20 11.23 6.42 16.61
CA ALA A 20 9.90 6.12 16.14
C ALA A 20 9.72 6.48 14.67
N GLN A 21 10.20 7.63 14.25
CA GLN A 21 10.13 8.06 12.85
C GLN A 21 10.95 7.13 11.96
N MET A 22 12.15 6.77 12.38
CA MET A 22 13.01 5.85 11.63
C MET A 22 12.35 4.48 11.51
N ALA A 23 11.72 3.98 12.56
CA ALA A 23 11.04 2.70 12.54
C ALA A 23 9.85 2.70 11.59
N VAL A 24 9.02 3.73 11.63
CA VAL A 24 7.88 3.88 10.73
C VAL A 24 8.35 3.99 9.27
N ASP A 25 9.37 4.81 9.01
CA ASP A 25 9.93 4.96 7.67
C ASP A 25 10.51 3.65 7.16
N CYS A 26 11.17 2.89 8.02
CA CYS A 26 11.74 1.59 7.65
C CYS A 26 10.64 0.61 7.23
N VAL A 27 9.56 0.53 7.99
CA VAL A 27 8.43 -0.35 7.67
C VAL A 27 7.82 0.02 6.32
N LEU A 28 7.52 1.30 6.11
CA LEU A 28 6.91 1.78 4.87
C LEU A 28 7.84 1.59 3.67
N SER A 29 9.12 1.91 3.82
CA SER A 29 10.11 1.72 2.76
C SER A 29 10.27 0.24 2.38
N SER A 30 10.26 -0.64 3.37
CA SER A 30 10.39 -2.08 3.14
C SER A 30 9.20 -2.62 2.34
N ILE A 31 8.00 -2.16 2.64
CA ILE A 31 6.79 -2.52 1.90
C ILE A 31 6.91 -2.04 0.45
N ILE A 32 7.28 -0.78 0.26
CA ILE A 32 7.42 -0.19 -1.07
C ILE A 32 8.45 -0.96 -1.90
N LYS A 33 9.62 -1.23 -1.34
CA LYS A 33 10.69 -1.95 -2.05
C LYS A 33 10.27 -3.36 -2.47
N THR A 34 9.56 -4.05 -1.60
CA THR A 34 9.06 -5.40 -1.90
C THR A 34 8.06 -5.36 -3.06
N LEU A 35 7.15 -4.39 -3.05
CA LEU A 35 6.15 -4.23 -4.11
C LEU A 35 6.79 -3.80 -5.43
N GLU A 36 7.83 -2.97 -5.39
CA GLU A 36 8.57 -2.57 -6.60
C GLU A 36 9.17 -3.77 -7.33
N LYS A 37 9.58 -4.79 -6.57
CA LYS A 37 10.15 -6.02 -7.13
C LYS A 37 9.06 -7.01 -7.58
N GLY A 38 7.81 -6.65 -7.46
CA GLY A 38 6.68 -7.52 -7.81
C GLY A 38 6.34 -8.54 -6.75
N GLY A 39 6.92 -8.42 -5.57
CA GLY A 39 6.61 -9.29 -4.44
C GLY A 39 5.35 -8.88 -3.69
N SER A 40 5.04 -9.62 -2.66
CA SER A 40 3.92 -9.31 -1.78
C SER A 40 4.39 -9.24 -0.31
N VAL A 41 3.65 -8.49 0.49
CA VAL A 41 3.92 -8.37 1.94
C VAL A 41 2.70 -8.86 2.69
N SER A 42 2.83 -9.98 3.36
CA SER A 42 1.75 -10.56 4.15
C SER A 42 2.02 -10.31 5.63
N LEU A 43 1.09 -9.60 6.26
CA LEU A 43 1.17 -9.28 7.69
C LEU A 43 0.05 -10.01 8.41
N VAL A 44 0.42 -11.06 9.14
CA VAL A 44 -0.55 -11.89 9.85
C VAL A 44 -1.35 -11.04 10.84
N GLY A 45 -2.67 -11.18 10.79
CA GLY A 45 -3.57 -10.42 11.65
C GLY A 45 -3.89 -9.01 11.13
N PHE A 46 -3.26 -8.57 10.05
CA PHE A 46 -3.49 -7.24 9.47
C PHE A 46 -4.01 -7.32 8.04
N GLY A 47 -3.22 -7.85 7.15
CA GLY A 47 -3.60 -7.94 5.74
C GLY A 47 -2.40 -8.20 4.85
N THR A 48 -2.64 -8.15 3.55
CA THR A 48 -1.61 -8.43 2.55
C THR A 48 -1.55 -7.30 1.55
N PHE A 49 -0.35 -6.77 1.34
CA PHE A 49 -0.06 -5.84 0.24
C PHE A 49 0.43 -6.65 -0.94
N LYS A 50 -0.13 -6.41 -2.11
CA LYS A 50 0.27 -7.09 -3.34
C LYS A 50 0.19 -6.15 -4.52
N VAL A 51 0.83 -6.55 -5.61
CA VAL A 51 0.78 -5.79 -6.86
C VAL A 51 -0.10 -6.56 -7.83
N THR A 52 -1.08 -5.86 -8.40
CA THR A 52 -1.88 -6.42 -9.48
C THR A 52 -1.50 -5.72 -10.77
N GLU A 53 -1.47 -6.48 -11.85
CA GLU A 53 -1.14 -5.96 -13.16
C GLU A 53 -2.41 -5.82 -13.97
N ARG A 54 -2.66 -4.60 -14.47
CA ARG A 54 -3.74 -4.35 -15.41
C ARG A 54 -3.17 -4.50 -16.81
N LYS A 55 -3.77 -5.39 -17.59
CA LYS A 55 -3.35 -5.59 -18.99
C LYS A 55 -3.65 -4.34 -19.80
N ALA A 56 -2.83 -4.11 -20.82
CA ALA A 56 -3.10 -3.09 -21.83
C ALA A 56 -4.49 -3.35 -22.44
N ARG A 57 -5.25 -2.32 -22.63
CA ARG A 57 -6.58 -2.42 -23.23
C ARG A 57 -6.84 -1.22 -24.12
N LYS A 58 -7.80 -1.38 -25.02
CA LYS A 58 -8.29 -0.27 -25.83
C LYS A 58 -9.46 0.39 -25.09
N GLY A 59 -9.35 1.68 -24.93
CA GLY A 59 -10.44 2.50 -24.39
C GLY A 59 -10.96 3.45 -25.47
N ARG A 60 -12.02 4.15 -25.16
CA ARG A 60 -12.58 5.14 -26.07
C ARG A 60 -12.73 6.47 -25.33
N ASN A 61 -12.27 7.53 -25.97
CA ASN A 61 -12.43 8.88 -25.41
C ASN A 61 -13.92 9.26 -25.49
N PRO A 62 -14.59 9.53 -24.37
CA PRO A 62 -16.02 9.85 -24.37
C PRO A 62 -16.36 11.17 -25.04
N GLN A 63 -15.38 12.08 -25.21
CA GLN A 63 -15.61 13.38 -25.82
C GLN A 63 -15.45 13.35 -27.34
N THR A 64 -14.47 12.60 -27.84
CA THR A 64 -14.14 12.54 -29.26
C THR A 64 -14.54 11.25 -29.94
N GLY A 65 -14.80 10.19 -29.18
CA GLY A 65 -15.10 8.87 -29.69
C GLY A 65 -13.89 8.14 -30.24
N GLU A 66 -12.69 8.71 -30.14
CA GLU A 66 -11.47 8.08 -30.63
C GLU A 66 -11.03 6.94 -29.72
N GLU A 67 -10.49 5.87 -30.34
CA GLU A 67 -9.87 4.80 -29.59
C GLU A 67 -8.55 5.27 -29.01
N ILE A 68 -8.34 4.98 -27.72
CA ILE A 68 -7.08 5.23 -27.03
C ILE A 68 -6.53 3.90 -26.52
N ASN A 69 -5.21 3.76 -26.60
CA ASN A 69 -4.53 2.59 -26.05
C ASN A 69 -4.16 2.89 -24.59
N ILE A 70 -4.75 2.12 -23.67
CA ILE A 70 -4.42 2.21 -22.27
C ILE A 70 -3.31 1.21 -22.00
N ALA A 71 -2.12 1.70 -21.64
CA ALA A 71 -0.96 0.86 -21.41
C ALA A 71 -1.17 -0.03 -20.18
N ALA A 72 -0.49 -1.18 -20.18
CA ALA A 72 -0.44 -2.03 -18.99
C ALA A 72 0.15 -1.25 -17.82
N SER A 73 -0.40 -1.44 -16.64
CA SER A 73 0.09 -0.77 -15.43
C SER A 73 0.07 -1.72 -14.26
N LYS A 74 0.99 -1.50 -13.31
CA LYS A 74 1.03 -2.22 -12.05
C LYS A 74 0.41 -1.34 -10.98
N VAL A 75 -0.51 -1.92 -10.22
CA VAL A 75 -1.24 -1.19 -9.18
C VAL A 75 -1.05 -1.91 -7.85
N PRO A 76 -0.62 -1.20 -6.80
CA PRO A 76 -0.57 -1.81 -5.47
C PRO A 76 -1.98 -1.98 -4.93
N LYS A 77 -2.23 -3.11 -4.29
CA LYS A 77 -3.51 -3.41 -3.64
C LYS A 77 -3.27 -3.89 -2.23
N PHE A 78 -4.21 -3.57 -1.36
CA PHE A 78 -4.23 -4.07 0.00
C PHE A 78 -5.48 -4.91 0.21
N VAL A 79 -5.30 -6.13 0.69
CA VAL A 79 -6.39 -7.03 1.05
C VAL A 79 -6.40 -7.17 2.56
N SER A 80 -7.47 -6.71 3.21
CA SER A 80 -7.56 -6.79 4.66
C SER A 80 -7.64 -8.23 5.14
N GLY A 81 -6.92 -8.52 6.21
CA GLY A 81 -6.96 -9.82 6.85
C GLY A 81 -8.23 -10.00 7.66
N LYS A 82 -8.48 -11.26 8.04
CA LYS A 82 -9.68 -11.60 8.82
C LYS A 82 -9.73 -10.83 10.15
N ALA A 83 -8.62 -10.77 10.87
CA ALA A 83 -8.57 -10.07 12.16
C ALA A 83 -8.84 -8.57 12.01
N LEU A 84 -8.35 -7.94 10.94
CA LEU A 84 -8.61 -6.53 10.69
C LEU A 84 -10.09 -6.29 10.36
N LYS A 85 -10.69 -7.15 9.55
CA LYS A 85 -12.12 -7.06 9.23
C LYS A 85 -12.99 -7.21 10.48
N GLU A 86 -12.62 -8.12 11.37
CA GLU A 86 -13.33 -8.33 12.63
C GLU A 86 -13.20 -7.11 13.56
N ALA A 87 -12.05 -6.45 13.56
CA ALA A 87 -11.80 -5.30 14.42
C ALA A 87 -12.68 -4.09 14.05
N VAL A 88 -13.05 -3.95 12.79
CA VAL A 88 -13.84 -2.80 12.30
C VAL A 88 -15.31 -3.14 12.02
N LYS A 89 -15.70 -4.32 12.39
CA LYS A 89 -17.06 -4.82 12.16
C LYS A 89 -18.10 -4.11 13.02
#